data_8cf5c788213c76acc3ed149934005e01
#
_entry.id   8cf5c788213c76acc3ed149934005e01
#
_cell.length_a   1.000
_cell.length_b   1.000
_cell.length_c   1.000
_cell.angle_alpha   90.00
_cell.angle_beta   90.00
_cell.angle_gamma   90.00
#
_symmetry.space_group_name_H-M   'P 1'
#
loop_
_entity.id
_entity.type
_entity.pdbx_description
1 polymer ?
#
loop_
_entity_poly.entity_id
_entity_poly.type
_entity_poly.pdbx_seq_one_letter_code
_entity_poly.pdbx_strand_id
1 'polypeptide(L)'
;MIHIYWAGDSTVKQNSIATYPQTGIGQAFHRFVKNMQVQIVNCAENGRSTKSFMDEGRLATIYDNIQAGDFLFIQFGHNDEKPEDPTRYADPVVDFPENLEKFVNVARNKQAIPVFITPLTRLDRNGPQAKYHHDAWAESYRSAAKRLDVALVDLTRMSEALVDAMGEEARARYYMNIPAGKYAAYPQGMTDGTHLQPEGALAFAGLIARGLYELGGVYRDLLCDGYEEWLRQEAIIPEGEDERL
;
A
#
# COMPACT_ATOMS: atom_id res chain seq x y z
N MET A 1 -14.15 18.88 2.05
CA MET A 1 -13.71 17.64 1.35
C MET A 1 -12.41 17.22 2.00
N ILE A 2 -12.25 15.95 2.35
CA ILE A 2 -11.03 15.40 2.93
C ILE A 2 -10.19 14.84 1.80
N HIS A 3 -8.87 15.10 1.78
CA HIS A 3 -7.96 14.49 0.82
C HIS A 3 -7.10 13.42 1.50
N ILE A 4 -6.92 12.29 0.82
CA ILE A 4 -5.94 11.27 1.18
C ILE A 4 -4.79 11.42 0.19
N TYR A 5 -3.69 12.04 0.62
CA TYR A 5 -2.43 12.05 -0.12
C TYR A 5 -1.74 10.71 0.11
N TRP A 6 -1.43 9.98 -0.96
CA TRP A 6 -0.80 8.68 -0.82
C TRP A 6 0.62 8.71 -1.39
N ALA A 7 1.60 8.74 -0.51
CA ALA A 7 3.00 8.58 -0.83
C ALA A 7 3.34 7.09 -0.90
N GLY A 8 3.93 6.64 -2.02
CA GLY A 8 4.20 5.23 -2.23
C GLY A 8 4.97 4.95 -3.52
N ASP A 9 5.08 3.67 -3.81
CA ASP A 9 5.78 3.13 -4.97
C ASP A 9 4.83 2.57 -6.06
N SER A 10 5.36 1.69 -6.93
CA SER A 10 4.61 1.08 -8.03
C SER A 10 3.42 0.23 -7.60
N THR A 11 3.42 -0.29 -6.36
CA THR A 11 2.32 -1.11 -5.82
C THR A 11 1.09 -0.28 -5.47
N VAL A 12 1.28 1.03 -5.29
CA VAL A 12 0.23 2.00 -4.96
C VAL A 12 -0.22 2.81 -6.18
N LYS A 13 0.69 3.02 -7.13
CA LYS A 13 0.56 3.98 -8.24
C LYS A 13 -0.73 3.84 -9.05
N GLN A 14 -1.27 4.98 -9.49
CA GLN A 14 -2.29 5.07 -10.53
C GLN A 14 -1.68 4.70 -11.89
N ASN A 15 -2.02 3.54 -12.42
CA ASN A 15 -1.54 3.07 -13.72
C ASN A 15 -2.48 3.51 -14.86
N SER A 16 -1.93 3.64 -16.08
CA SER A 16 -2.69 3.97 -17.27
C SER A 16 -3.18 2.71 -17.99
N ILE A 17 -4.12 2.89 -18.93
CA ILE A 17 -4.60 1.80 -19.78
C ILE A 17 -3.48 1.13 -20.59
N ALA A 18 -2.38 1.85 -20.86
CA ALA A 18 -1.24 1.32 -21.63
C ALA A 18 -0.50 0.19 -20.89
N THR A 19 -0.64 0.10 -19.56
CA THR A 19 -0.04 -0.97 -18.74
C THR A 19 -1.09 -1.92 -18.16
N TYR A 20 -2.32 -1.87 -18.68
CA TYR A 20 -3.38 -2.78 -18.20
C TYR A 20 -2.98 -4.25 -18.49
N PRO A 21 -3.11 -5.18 -17.53
CA PRO A 21 -3.93 -5.10 -16.30
C PRO A 21 -3.20 -4.61 -15.04
N GLN A 22 -1.95 -4.12 -15.12
CA GLN A 22 -1.26 -3.63 -13.92
C GLN A 22 -2.08 -2.53 -13.25
N THR A 23 -2.40 -2.75 -11.96
CA THR A 23 -3.23 -1.86 -11.14
C THR A 23 -2.59 -1.67 -9.78
N GLY A 24 -2.50 -0.43 -9.31
CA GLY A 24 -2.01 -0.16 -7.95
C GLY A 24 -3.11 -0.16 -6.91
N ILE A 25 -2.76 -0.44 -5.65
CA ILE A 25 -3.69 -0.44 -4.52
C ILE A 25 -4.39 0.92 -4.39
N GLY A 26 -3.63 2.02 -4.50
CA GLY A 26 -4.19 3.37 -4.40
C GLY A 26 -5.16 3.71 -5.54
N GLN A 27 -5.01 3.05 -6.71
CA GLN A 27 -5.96 3.14 -7.81
C GLN A 27 -7.28 2.43 -7.49
N ALA A 28 -7.23 1.29 -6.80
CA ALA A 28 -8.41 0.51 -6.45
C ALA A 28 -9.15 1.07 -5.21
N PHE A 29 -8.44 1.78 -4.34
CA PHE A 29 -8.93 2.18 -3.02
C PHE A 29 -10.14 3.14 -3.05
N HIS A 30 -10.39 3.84 -4.17
CA HIS A 30 -11.58 4.69 -4.33
C HIS A 30 -12.91 3.94 -4.14
N ARG A 31 -12.90 2.61 -4.24
CA ARG A 31 -14.08 1.76 -4.02
C ARG A 31 -14.52 1.71 -2.57
N PHE A 32 -13.63 2.04 -1.64
CA PHE A 32 -13.84 1.89 -0.20
C PHE A 32 -14.08 3.19 0.55
N VAL A 33 -13.90 4.33 -0.11
CA VAL A 33 -14.06 5.65 0.53
C VAL A 33 -15.37 6.33 0.16
N LYS A 34 -15.81 7.28 1.00
CA LYS A 34 -17.00 8.13 0.76
C LYS A 34 -16.73 9.11 -0.39
N ASN A 35 -16.92 8.69 -1.64
CA ASN A 35 -16.54 9.42 -2.86
C ASN A 35 -16.97 10.89 -2.95
N MET A 36 -18.07 11.28 -2.27
CA MET A 36 -18.54 12.67 -2.24
C MET A 36 -17.85 13.52 -1.16
N GLN A 37 -17.10 12.91 -0.26
CA GLN A 37 -16.49 13.56 0.90
C GLN A 37 -14.99 13.37 0.97
N VAL A 38 -14.46 12.30 0.34
CA VAL A 38 -13.05 11.88 0.39
C VAL A 38 -12.52 11.76 -1.04
N GLN A 39 -11.40 12.43 -1.30
CA GLN A 39 -10.68 12.36 -2.58
C GLN A 39 -9.30 11.75 -2.37
N ILE A 40 -8.91 10.78 -3.21
CA ILE A 40 -7.56 10.22 -3.21
C ILE A 40 -6.66 11.01 -4.15
N VAL A 41 -5.59 11.57 -3.61
CA VAL A 41 -4.49 12.21 -4.35
C VAL A 41 -3.31 11.22 -4.36
N ASN A 42 -3.28 10.37 -5.38
CA ASN A 42 -2.26 9.33 -5.49
C ASN A 42 -0.94 9.94 -6.01
N CYS A 43 0.02 10.15 -5.10
CA CYS A 43 1.35 10.70 -5.39
C CYS A 43 2.41 9.62 -5.65
N ALA A 44 2.03 8.33 -5.57
CA ALA A 44 2.94 7.20 -5.73
C ALA A 44 3.54 7.13 -7.14
N GLU A 45 4.78 6.64 -7.24
CA GLU A 45 5.48 6.52 -8.50
C GLU A 45 6.36 5.26 -8.56
N ASN A 46 6.48 4.68 -9.76
CA ASN A 46 7.23 3.45 -10.00
C ASN A 46 8.68 3.56 -9.51
N GLY A 47 9.15 2.53 -8.79
CA GLY A 47 10.54 2.42 -8.38
C GLY A 47 10.96 3.36 -7.24
N ARG A 48 10.04 4.11 -6.62
CA ARG A 48 10.39 5.04 -5.55
C ARG A 48 10.49 4.33 -4.20
N SER A 49 11.59 4.62 -3.51
CA SER A 49 11.81 4.37 -2.09
C SER A 49 11.45 5.62 -1.28
N THR A 50 11.46 5.53 0.05
CA THR A 50 11.34 6.71 0.90
C THR A 50 12.37 7.78 0.54
N LYS A 51 13.63 7.38 0.33
CA LYS A 51 14.74 8.25 -0.06
C LYS A 51 14.50 8.92 -1.42
N SER A 52 14.35 8.14 -2.48
CA SER A 52 14.22 8.70 -3.83
C SER A 52 12.95 9.53 -4.02
N PHE A 53 11.86 9.20 -3.31
CA PHE A 53 10.64 10.00 -3.30
C PHE A 53 10.88 11.41 -2.73
N MET A 54 11.68 11.52 -1.66
CA MET A 54 12.08 12.81 -1.08
C MET A 54 13.06 13.55 -1.99
N ASP A 55 14.10 12.88 -2.48
CA ASP A 55 15.16 13.47 -3.31
C ASP A 55 14.61 14.08 -4.61
N GLU A 56 13.52 13.52 -5.14
CA GLU A 56 12.81 14.05 -6.31
C GLU A 56 11.83 15.20 -5.99
N GLY A 57 11.76 15.66 -4.74
CA GLY A 57 10.87 16.74 -4.33
C GLY A 57 9.38 16.36 -4.23
N ARG A 58 9.05 15.06 -4.32
CA ARG A 58 7.64 14.60 -4.28
C ARG A 58 7.00 14.82 -2.91
N LEU A 59 7.77 14.63 -1.84
CA LEU A 59 7.30 14.93 -0.48
C LEU A 59 7.10 16.44 -0.27
N ALA A 60 7.96 17.28 -0.86
CA ALA A 60 7.79 18.73 -0.84
C ALA A 60 6.49 19.15 -1.58
N THR A 61 6.20 18.52 -2.72
CA THR A 61 4.94 18.74 -3.44
C THR A 61 3.72 18.39 -2.57
N ILE A 62 3.77 17.30 -1.80
CA ILE A 62 2.70 16.96 -0.84
C ILE A 62 2.61 18.05 0.22
N TYR A 63 3.75 18.47 0.80
CA TYR A 63 3.78 19.53 1.81
C TYR A 63 3.11 20.81 1.34
N ASP A 64 3.32 21.22 0.10
CA ASP A 64 2.76 22.45 -0.45
C ASP A 64 1.24 22.41 -0.62
N ASN A 65 0.65 21.22 -0.73
CA ASN A 65 -0.77 21.03 -1.05
C ASN A 65 -1.62 20.49 0.09
N ILE A 66 -1.06 19.63 0.97
CA ILE A 66 -1.79 19.01 2.08
C ILE A 66 -2.23 20.05 3.11
N GLN A 67 -3.43 19.88 3.66
CA GLN A 67 -4.07 20.83 4.57
C GLN A 67 -4.52 20.16 5.87
N ALA A 68 -4.91 20.98 6.82
CA ALA A 68 -5.45 20.51 8.11
C ALA A 68 -6.68 19.63 7.90
N GLY A 69 -6.66 18.46 8.55
CA GLY A 69 -7.73 17.46 8.44
C GLY A 69 -7.59 16.50 7.26
N ASP A 70 -6.65 16.72 6.34
CA ASP A 70 -6.29 15.73 5.31
C ASP A 70 -5.51 14.56 5.92
N PHE A 71 -5.35 13.50 5.15
CA PHE A 71 -4.56 12.32 5.53
C PHE A 71 -3.32 12.19 4.64
N LEU A 72 -2.21 11.74 5.23
CA LEU A 72 -1.02 11.30 4.51
C LEU A 72 -0.83 9.80 4.74
N PHE A 73 -1.17 8.99 3.74
CA PHE A 73 -0.87 7.56 3.71
C PHE A 73 0.56 7.36 3.21
N ILE A 74 1.35 6.56 3.95
CA ILE A 74 2.79 6.36 3.73
C ILE A 74 3.03 4.86 3.55
N GLN A 75 3.36 4.43 2.32
CA GLN A 75 3.51 3.02 1.96
C GLN A 75 4.73 2.82 1.05
N PHE A 76 5.84 2.37 1.63
CA PHE A 76 7.11 2.08 0.96
C PHE A 76 7.71 0.78 1.49
N GLY A 77 8.85 0.36 0.92
CA GLY A 77 9.64 -0.80 1.36
C GLY A 77 10.23 -1.56 0.18
N HIS A 78 9.43 -1.82 -0.89
CA HIS A 78 9.83 -2.63 -2.04
C HIS A 78 11.09 -2.12 -2.78
N ASN A 79 11.39 -0.85 -2.68
CA ASN A 79 12.56 -0.25 -3.30
C ASN A 79 13.63 0.14 -2.27
N ASP A 80 13.23 0.38 -1.03
CA ASP A 80 14.14 0.67 0.09
C ASP A 80 15.01 -0.55 0.43
N GLU A 81 14.53 -1.76 0.17
CA GLU A 81 15.23 -3.03 0.47
C GLU A 81 16.31 -3.45 -0.55
N LYS A 82 16.72 -2.57 -1.46
CA LYS A 82 17.66 -2.88 -2.56
C LYS A 82 19.06 -2.33 -2.28
N PRO A 83 19.92 -3.05 -1.55
CA PRO A 83 21.24 -2.56 -1.16
C PRO A 83 22.18 -2.35 -2.36
N GLU A 84 21.90 -3.00 -3.50
CA GLU A 84 22.62 -2.80 -4.74
C GLU A 84 22.35 -1.44 -5.43
N ASP A 85 21.31 -0.72 -4.98
CA ASP A 85 20.96 0.59 -5.54
C ASP A 85 20.96 1.67 -4.44
N PRO A 86 22.11 2.33 -4.23
CA PRO A 86 22.26 3.33 -3.16
C PRO A 86 21.38 4.58 -3.35
N THR A 87 20.81 4.78 -4.54
CA THR A 87 19.89 5.89 -4.80
C THR A 87 18.51 5.63 -4.18
N ARG A 88 18.18 4.36 -3.89
CA ARG A 88 16.90 3.93 -3.32
C ARG A 88 17.05 3.28 -1.95
N TYR A 89 18.17 2.60 -1.71
CA TYR A 89 18.37 1.89 -0.46
C TYR A 89 18.24 2.79 0.75
N ALA A 90 17.49 2.31 1.74
CA ALA A 90 17.41 2.89 3.07
C ALA A 90 17.51 1.76 4.11
N ASP A 91 18.56 1.79 4.94
CA ASP A 91 18.78 0.79 5.98
C ASP A 91 17.55 0.72 6.91
N PRO A 92 17.00 -0.49 7.17
CA PRO A 92 15.73 -0.62 7.92
C PRO A 92 15.85 -0.23 9.40
N VAL A 93 17.06 -0.13 9.94
CA VAL A 93 17.30 0.23 11.36
C VAL A 93 17.65 1.70 11.54
N VAL A 94 18.30 2.32 10.55
CA VAL A 94 18.81 3.70 10.65
C VAL A 94 18.07 4.64 9.71
N ASP A 95 18.23 4.46 8.40
CA ASP A 95 17.75 5.44 7.41
C ASP A 95 16.22 5.43 7.26
N PHE A 96 15.64 4.23 7.18
CA PHE A 96 14.22 4.08 6.89
C PHE A 96 13.33 4.68 7.99
N PRO A 97 13.54 4.40 9.31
CA PRO A 97 12.75 5.03 10.36
C PRO A 97 12.93 6.55 10.44
N GLU A 98 14.12 7.09 10.11
CA GLU A 98 14.34 8.54 10.01
C GLU A 98 13.58 9.13 8.82
N ASN A 99 13.55 8.42 7.70
CA ASN A 99 12.77 8.85 6.54
C ASN A 99 11.27 8.85 6.87
N LEU A 100 10.74 7.80 7.50
CA LEU A 100 9.34 7.76 7.94
C LEU A 100 8.97 8.95 8.82
N GLU A 101 9.86 9.34 9.74
CA GLU A 101 9.65 10.51 10.61
C GLU A 101 9.54 11.81 9.81
N LYS A 102 10.30 11.98 8.73
CA LYS A 102 10.19 13.15 7.85
C LYS A 102 8.81 13.24 7.20
N PHE A 103 8.24 12.12 6.75
CA PHE A 103 6.86 12.08 6.22
C PHE A 103 5.84 12.45 7.29
N VAL A 104 5.98 11.91 8.50
CA VAL A 104 5.11 12.24 9.65
C VAL A 104 5.16 13.72 9.96
N ASN A 105 6.37 14.31 9.98
CA ASN A 105 6.55 15.73 10.25
C ASN A 105 5.89 16.62 9.17
N VAL A 106 5.93 16.21 7.89
CA VAL A 106 5.21 16.89 6.82
C VAL A 106 3.71 16.94 7.11
N ALA A 107 3.10 15.81 7.46
CA ALA A 107 1.68 15.77 7.80
C ALA A 107 1.37 16.63 9.03
N ARG A 108 2.11 16.45 10.13
CA ARG A 108 1.86 17.14 11.40
C ARG A 108 2.05 18.65 11.33
N ASN A 109 3.05 19.13 10.59
CA ASN A 109 3.28 20.56 10.39
C ASN A 109 2.11 21.24 9.64
N LYS A 110 1.30 20.47 8.92
CA LYS A 110 0.10 20.94 8.23
C LYS A 110 -1.19 20.56 8.96
N GLN A 111 -1.09 20.01 10.17
CA GLN A 111 -2.24 19.52 10.94
C GLN A 111 -3.03 18.43 10.18
N ALA A 112 -2.36 17.70 9.31
CA ALA A 112 -2.87 16.51 8.64
C ALA A 112 -2.54 15.26 9.45
N ILE A 113 -3.21 14.15 9.16
CA ILE A 113 -3.15 12.91 9.91
C ILE A 113 -2.27 11.90 9.16
N PRO A 114 -1.07 11.54 9.67
CA PRO A 114 -0.24 10.51 9.07
C PRO A 114 -0.80 9.11 9.38
N VAL A 115 -0.72 8.21 8.39
CA VAL A 115 -1.07 6.80 8.53
C VAL A 115 0.03 5.97 7.88
N PHE A 116 0.61 5.06 8.63
CA PHE A 116 1.55 4.08 8.10
C PHE A 116 0.82 2.86 7.54
N ILE A 117 1.25 2.42 6.38
CA ILE A 117 0.81 1.18 5.75
C ILE A 117 2.07 0.39 5.41
N THR A 118 2.24 -0.80 6.00
CA THR A 118 3.40 -1.63 5.68
C THR A 118 3.33 -2.12 4.23
N PRO A 119 4.46 -2.45 3.56
CA PRO A 119 4.44 -2.95 2.19
C PRO A 119 3.60 -4.23 2.08
N LEU A 120 2.93 -4.44 0.94
CA LEU A 120 2.25 -5.71 0.67
C LEU A 120 3.26 -6.86 0.57
N THR A 121 2.83 -8.10 0.84
CA THR A 121 3.70 -9.27 0.68
C THR A 121 4.02 -9.54 -0.79
N ARG A 122 5.23 -10.03 -1.07
CA ARG A 122 5.57 -10.62 -2.37
C ARG A 122 5.08 -12.08 -2.42
N LEU A 123 4.72 -12.54 -3.61
CA LEU A 123 4.29 -13.91 -3.80
C LEU A 123 5.39 -14.93 -3.50
N ASP A 124 6.60 -14.67 -3.99
CA ASP A 124 7.73 -15.63 -3.92
C ASP A 124 8.63 -15.37 -2.70
N ARG A 125 8.04 -15.37 -1.49
CA ARG A 125 8.77 -15.14 -0.23
C ARG A 125 9.88 -16.17 0.05
N ASN A 126 9.70 -17.40 -0.40
CA ASN A 126 10.60 -18.53 -0.12
C ASN A 126 11.38 -18.99 -1.36
N GLY A 127 11.28 -18.27 -2.48
CA GLY A 127 11.93 -18.60 -3.74
C GLY A 127 13.30 -17.93 -3.94
N PRO A 128 13.86 -17.96 -5.14
CA PRO A 128 15.11 -17.26 -5.48
C PRO A 128 15.09 -15.74 -5.24
N GLN A 129 13.90 -15.14 -5.18
CA GLN A 129 13.67 -13.74 -4.83
C GLN A 129 13.49 -13.51 -3.32
N ALA A 130 13.62 -14.55 -2.51
CA ALA A 130 13.46 -14.51 -1.06
C ALA A 130 14.43 -13.55 -0.32
N LYS A 131 15.47 -13.07 -0.99
CA LYS A 131 16.36 -12.02 -0.46
C LYS A 131 15.66 -10.67 -0.24
N TYR A 132 14.47 -10.49 -0.81
CA TYR A 132 13.65 -9.30 -0.67
C TYR A 132 12.44 -9.57 0.22
N HIS A 133 12.71 -9.92 1.48
CA HIS A 133 11.70 -9.98 2.52
C HIS A 133 11.50 -8.58 3.11
N HIS A 134 10.26 -8.10 3.13
CA HIS A 134 9.94 -6.80 3.74
C HIS A 134 9.97 -6.81 5.26
N ASP A 135 10.28 -7.95 5.90
CA ASP A 135 10.14 -8.14 7.35
C ASP A 135 10.85 -7.07 8.16
N ALA A 136 12.10 -6.74 7.80
CA ALA A 136 12.85 -5.70 8.50
C ALA A 136 12.23 -4.30 8.32
N TRP A 137 11.75 -3.97 7.14
CA TRP A 137 11.07 -2.70 6.87
C TRP A 137 9.68 -2.64 7.48
N ALA A 138 8.93 -3.74 7.48
CA ALA A 138 7.65 -3.86 8.17
C ALA A 138 7.83 -3.69 9.69
N GLU A 139 8.89 -4.29 10.29
CA GLU A 139 9.20 -4.10 11.71
C GLU A 139 9.64 -2.67 12.02
N SER A 140 10.35 -2.03 11.10
CA SER A 140 10.69 -0.62 11.21
C SER A 140 9.43 0.27 11.24
N TYR A 141 8.41 -0.02 10.41
CA TYR A 141 7.11 0.64 10.48
C TYR A 141 6.44 0.42 11.85
N ARG A 142 6.38 -0.82 12.35
CA ARG A 142 5.76 -1.14 13.65
C ARG A 142 6.44 -0.39 14.80
N SER A 143 7.77 -0.34 14.77
CA SER A 143 8.57 0.37 15.77
C SER A 143 8.40 1.89 15.67
N ALA A 144 8.43 2.44 14.45
CA ALA A 144 8.20 3.86 14.20
C ALA A 144 6.78 4.29 14.57
N ALA A 145 5.76 3.47 14.29
CA ALA A 145 4.38 3.73 14.65
C ALA A 145 4.21 3.93 16.16
N LYS A 146 4.81 3.04 16.95
CA LYS A 146 4.81 3.15 18.42
C LYS A 146 5.59 4.37 18.92
N ARG A 147 6.79 4.59 18.37
CA ARG A 147 7.66 5.71 18.77
C ARG A 147 7.06 7.06 18.45
N LEU A 148 6.42 7.19 17.30
CA LEU A 148 5.89 8.43 16.78
C LEU A 148 4.40 8.61 17.07
N ASP A 149 3.74 7.64 17.70
CA ASP A 149 2.28 7.63 17.93
C ASP A 149 1.50 7.86 16.62
N VAL A 150 1.76 7.01 15.62
CA VAL A 150 1.13 7.05 14.29
C VAL A 150 0.29 5.79 14.09
N ALA A 151 -0.91 5.94 13.57
CA ALA A 151 -1.77 4.83 13.20
C ALA A 151 -1.09 3.93 12.15
N LEU A 152 -1.23 2.62 12.32
CA LEU A 152 -0.59 1.61 11.46
C LEU A 152 -1.64 0.63 10.93
N VAL A 153 -1.65 0.43 9.62
CA VAL A 153 -2.26 -0.71 8.95
C VAL A 153 -1.15 -1.70 8.57
N ASP A 154 -1.12 -2.86 9.23
CA ASP A 154 -0.10 -3.89 9.00
C ASP A 154 -0.45 -4.76 7.77
N LEU A 155 -0.38 -4.13 6.59
CA LEU A 155 -0.72 -4.78 5.32
C LEU A 155 0.18 -5.98 5.03
N THR A 156 1.45 -5.98 5.47
CA THR A 156 2.36 -7.13 5.30
C THR A 156 1.71 -8.39 5.89
N ARG A 157 1.35 -8.37 7.18
CA ARG A 157 0.73 -9.52 7.84
C ARG A 157 -0.63 -9.90 7.24
N MET A 158 -1.46 -8.89 6.94
CA MET A 158 -2.79 -9.13 6.38
C MET A 158 -2.70 -9.75 4.98
N SER A 159 -1.80 -9.26 4.13
CA SER A 159 -1.61 -9.79 2.77
C SER A 159 -0.93 -11.16 2.77
N GLU A 160 -0.02 -11.43 3.71
CA GLU A 160 0.57 -12.76 3.90
C GLU A 160 -0.50 -13.79 4.23
N ALA A 161 -1.34 -13.50 5.21
CA ALA A 161 -2.43 -14.40 5.61
C ALA A 161 -3.38 -14.70 4.44
N LEU A 162 -3.75 -13.69 3.65
CA LEU A 162 -4.61 -13.85 2.49
C LEU A 162 -3.96 -14.70 1.39
N VAL A 163 -2.71 -14.40 1.04
CA VAL A 163 -1.96 -15.12 0.00
C VAL A 163 -1.71 -16.58 0.41
N ASP A 164 -1.39 -16.83 1.68
CA ASP A 164 -1.19 -18.20 2.19
C ASP A 164 -2.48 -19.01 2.16
N ALA A 165 -3.61 -18.41 2.51
CA ALA A 165 -4.91 -19.07 2.44
C ALA A 165 -5.33 -19.42 1.01
N MET A 166 -4.96 -18.60 0.02
CA MET A 166 -5.28 -18.82 -1.40
C MET A 166 -4.27 -19.76 -2.10
N GLY A 167 -3.04 -19.88 -1.60
CA GLY A 167 -1.99 -20.68 -2.22
C GLY A 167 -1.70 -20.27 -3.68
N GLU A 168 -1.64 -21.26 -4.60
CA GLU A 168 -1.33 -21.02 -6.02
C GLU A 168 -2.37 -20.15 -6.75
N GLU A 169 -3.61 -20.06 -6.25
CA GLU A 169 -4.64 -19.22 -6.84
C GLU A 169 -4.28 -17.73 -6.76
N ALA A 170 -3.61 -17.30 -5.66
CA ALA A 170 -3.16 -15.93 -5.51
C ALA A 170 -2.22 -15.50 -6.65
N ARG A 171 -1.37 -16.42 -7.16
CA ARG A 171 -0.47 -16.16 -8.29
C ARG A 171 -1.23 -15.74 -9.54
N ALA A 172 -2.25 -16.50 -9.90
CA ALA A 172 -3.01 -16.29 -11.12
C ALA A 172 -3.94 -15.08 -11.05
N ARG A 173 -4.53 -14.83 -9.88
CA ARG A 173 -5.58 -13.81 -9.71
C ARG A 173 -5.05 -12.46 -9.28
N TYR A 174 -4.08 -12.42 -8.38
CA TYR A 174 -3.68 -11.17 -7.73
C TYR A 174 -2.43 -10.54 -8.32
N TYR A 175 -1.44 -11.36 -8.67
CA TYR A 175 -0.16 -10.85 -9.15
C TYR A 175 -0.05 -10.84 -10.68
N MET A 176 0.91 -10.08 -11.21
CA MET A 176 1.13 -9.94 -12.65
C MET A 176 1.77 -11.20 -13.26
N ASN A 177 1.14 -12.36 -13.04
CA ASN A 177 1.46 -13.61 -13.70
C ASN A 177 0.48 -13.85 -14.85
N ILE A 178 0.86 -13.41 -16.03
CA ILE A 178 -0.01 -13.28 -17.21
C ILE A 178 0.48 -14.21 -18.31
N PRO A 179 -0.39 -15.10 -18.83
CA PRO A 179 -0.08 -15.90 -20.01
C PRO A 179 0.20 -15.03 -21.24
N ALA A 180 1.09 -15.51 -22.13
CA ALA A 180 1.33 -14.85 -23.41
C ALA A 180 0.03 -14.68 -24.22
N GLY A 181 -0.09 -13.55 -24.89
CA GLY A 181 -1.23 -13.24 -25.77
C GLY A 181 -2.52 -12.83 -25.05
N LYS A 182 -2.57 -12.81 -23.70
CA LYS A 182 -3.79 -12.44 -22.96
C LYS A 182 -4.08 -10.93 -22.99
N TYR A 183 -3.05 -10.10 -22.92
CA TYR A 183 -3.18 -8.64 -22.90
C TYR A 183 -2.22 -7.98 -23.90
N ALA A 184 -2.70 -6.94 -24.60
CA ALA A 184 -1.93 -6.23 -25.61
C ALA A 184 -0.64 -5.58 -25.04
N ALA A 185 -0.66 -5.12 -23.80
CA ALA A 185 0.50 -4.54 -23.12
C ALA A 185 1.58 -5.58 -22.77
N TYR A 186 1.22 -6.88 -22.73
CA TYR A 186 2.11 -7.98 -22.35
C TYR A 186 1.99 -9.15 -23.35
N PRO A 187 2.40 -8.95 -24.62
CA PRO A 187 2.20 -9.96 -25.67
C PRO A 187 2.98 -11.25 -25.41
N GLN A 188 4.11 -11.17 -24.71
CA GLN A 188 4.93 -12.32 -24.31
C GLN A 188 4.52 -12.92 -22.95
N GLY A 189 3.45 -12.38 -22.34
CA GLY A 189 3.10 -12.69 -20.96
C GLY A 189 4.00 -11.95 -19.96
N MET A 190 3.81 -12.26 -18.67
CA MET A 190 4.61 -11.70 -17.57
C MET A 190 4.63 -12.66 -16.39
N THR A 191 5.75 -12.72 -15.68
CA THR A 191 5.88 -13.41 -14.39
C THR A 191 6.43 -12.42 -13.37
N ASP A 192 5.57 -11.91 -12.50
CA ASP A 192 5.90 -10.91 -11.50
C ASP A 192 5.08 -11.16 -10.23
N GLY A 193 5.77 -11.44 -9.14
CA GLY A 193 5.18 -11.71 -7.82
C GLY A 193 5.09 -10.47 -6.92
N THR A 194 5.18 -9.26 -7.48
CA THR A 194 5.12 -8.00 -6.72
C THR A 194 3.97 -7.10 -7.18
N HIS A 195 3.89 -6.86 -8.49
CA HIS A 195 2.84 -5.99 -9.05
C HIS A 195 1.52 -6.75 -9.20
N LEU A 196 0.42 -6.00 -9.19
CA LEU A 196 -0.93 -6.55 -9.05
C LEU A 196 -1.75 -6.41 -10.33
N GLN A 197 -2.61 -7.39 -10.56
CA GLN A 197 -3.77 -7.30 -11.44
C GLN A 197 -4.91 -6.55 -10.72
N PRO A 198 -6.00 -6.14 -11.42
CA PRO A 198 -7.11 -5.40 -10.81
C PRO A 198 -7.72 -6.09 -9.58
N GLU A 199 -7.87 -7.41 -9.64
CA GLU A 199 -8.45 -8.20 -8.56
C GLU A 199 -7.55 -8.19 -7.31
N GLY A 200 -6.23 -8.36 -7.49
CA GLY A 200 -5.27 -8.26 -6.38
C GLY A 200 -5.21 -6.86 -5.78
N ALA A 201 -5.20 -5.82 -6.64
CA ALA A 201 -5.22 -4.43 -6.17
C ALA A 201 -6.47 -4.14 -5.35
N LEU A 202 -7.63 -4.65 -5.75
CA LEU A 202 -8.89 -4.49 -5.04
C LEU A 202 -8.90 -5.26 -3.71
N ALA A 203 -8.41 -6.51 -3.71
CA ALA A 203 -8.31 -7.33 -2.49
C ALA A 203 -7.42 -6.65 -1.43
N PHE A 204 -6.22 -6.18 -1.83
CA PHE A 204 -5.32 -5.52 -0.88
C PHE A 204 -5.79 -4.13 -0.46
N ALA A 205 -6.48 -3.40 -1.33
CA ALA A 205 -7.19 -2.17 -0.95
C ALA A 205 -8.27 -2.46 0.10
N GLY A 206 -8.98 -3.57 -0.02
CA GLY A 206 -9.95 -4.06 0.97
C GLY A 206 -9.32 -4.37 2.32
N LEU A 207 -8.12 -5.00 2.35
CA LEU A 207 -7.38 -5.21 3.59
C LEU A 207 -7.01 -3.88 4.27
N ILE A 208 -6.62 -2.86 3.50
CA ILE A 208 -6.36 -1.53 4.06
C ILE A 208 -7.64 -0.92 4.62
N ALA A 209 -8.77 -1.04 3.91
CA ALA A 209 -10.06 -0.56 4.41
C ALA A 209 -10.44 -1.26 5.74
N ARG A 210 -10.22 -2.59 5.84
CA ARG A 210 -10.38 -3.33 7.09
C ARG A 210 -9.51 -2.78 8.22
N GLY A 211 -8.22 -2.55 7.94
CA GLY A 211 -7.32 -1.97 8.95
C GLY A 211 -7.75 -0.58 9.41
N LEU A 212 -8.24 0.28 8.51
CA LEU A 212 -8.77 1.60 8.89
C LEU A 212 -10.06 1.48 9.72
N TYR A 213 -10.90 0.49 9.43
CA TYR A 213 -12.10 0.22 10.22
C TYR A 213 -11.74 -0.22 11.66
N GLU A 214 -10.77 -1.12 11.81
CA GLU A 214 -10.28 -1.61 13.09
C GLU A 214 -9.64 -0.49 13.93
N LEU A 215 -8.96 0.49 13.27
CA LEU A 215 -8.45 1.69 13.93
C LEU A 215 -9.55 2.60 14.49
N GLY A 216 -10.76 2.56 13.91
CA GLY A 216 -11.92 3.33 14.37
C GLY A 216 -11.82 4.84 14.19
N GLY A 217 -12.73 5.60 14.79
CA GLY A 217 -12.73 7.06 14.79
C GLY A 217 -12.58 7.66 13.40
N VAL A 218 -11.72 8.67 13.26
CA VAL A 218 -11.51 9.43 12.02
C VAL A 218 -11.02 8.55 10.84
N TYR A 219 -10.38 7.42 11.11
CA TYR A 219 -9.91 6.47 10.08
C TYR A 219 -11.09 5.71 9.47
N ARG A 220 -11.98 5.19 10.32
CA ARG A 220 -13.20 4.52 9.90
C ARG A 220 -14.15 5.48 9.17
N ASP A 221 -14.20 6.73 9.58
CA ASP A 221 -15.07 7.76 8.98
C ASP A 221 -14.75 8.05 7.51
N LEU A 222 -13.58 7.66 7.02
CA LEU A 222 -13.21 7.75 5.60
C LEU A 222 -13.97 6.75 4.73
N LEU A 223 -14.42 5.62 5.31
CA LEU A 223 -14.94 4.48 4.57
C LEU A 223 -16.41 4.68 4.18
N CYS A 224 -16.77 4.19 2.99
CA CYS A 224 -18.15 4.19 2.54
C CYS A 224 -18.98 3.16 3.30
N ASP A 225 -20.30 3.35 3.34
CA ASP A 225 -21.23 2.39 3.90
C ASP A 225 -21.24 1.11 3.03
N GLY A 226 -21.36 -0.06 3.67
CA GLY A 226 -21.45 -1.36 3.00
C GLY A 226 -20.12 -1.94 2.49
N TYR A 227 -18.98 -1.32 2.78
CA TYR A 227 -17.67 -1.89 2.39
C TYR A 227 -17.44 -3.28 3.03
N GLU A 228 -18.00 -3.54 4.23
CA GLU A 228 -17.90 -4.82 4.94
C GLU A 228 -18.59 -5.96 4.18
N GLU A 229 -19.79 -5.71 3.63
CA GLU A 229 -20.51 -6.70 2.83
C GLU A 229 -19.73 -7.07 1.58
N TRP A 230 -19.08 -6.08 0.95
CA TRP A 230 -18.21 -6.33 -0.19
C TRP A 230 -16.99 -7.21 0.18
N LEU A 231 -16.35 -6.96 1.33
CA LEU A 231 -15.24 -7.78 1.82
C LEU A 231 -15.66 -9.25 2.07
N ARG A 232 -16.88 -9.49 2.54
CA ARG A 232 -17.43 -10.84 2.71
C ARG A 232 -17.72 -11.53 1.36
N GLN A 233 -18.32 -10.80 0.42
CA GLN A 233 -18.66 -11.34 -0.92
C GLN A 233 -17.43 -11.79 -1.70
N GLU A 234 -16.31 -11.07 -1.56
CA GLU A 234 -15.03 -11.40 -2.23
C GLU A 234 -14.19 -12.41 -1.43
N ALA A 235 -14.71 -12.99 -0.35
CA ALA A 235 -14.04 -13.92 0.56
C ALA A 235 -12.69 -13.37 1.13
N ILE A 236 -12.55 -12.05 1.24
CA ILE A 236 -11.39 -11.39 1.84
C ILE A 236 -11.44 -11.48 3.37
N ILE A 237 -12.65 -11.66 3.93
CA ILE A 237 -12.87 -11.99 5.34
C ILE A 237 -13.50 -13.38 5.39
N PRO A 238 -12.95 -14.35 6.14
CA PRO A 238 -13.56 -15.66 6.32
C PRO A 238 -14.93 -15.53 6.98
N GLU A 239 -15.90 -16.38 6.56
CA GLU A 239 -17.18 -16.51 7.27
C GLU A 239 -16.92 -17.00 8.70
N GLY A 240 -17.36 -16.26 9.70
CA GLY A 240 -17.29 -16.64 11.12
C GLY A 240 -16.39 -15.77 12.01
N GLU A 241 -15.69 -14.77 11.49
CA GLU A 241 -14.96 -13.79 12.33
C GLU A 241 -15.81 -12.60 12.82
N ASP A 242 -17.12 -12.66 12.60
CA ASP A 242 -18.08 -11.55 12.84
C ASP A 242 -18.40 -11.30 14.34
N GLU A 243 -17.92 -12.15 15.26
CA GLU A 243 -18.21 -11.99 16.71
C GLU A 243 -17.14 -11.17 17.47
N ARG A 244 -16.16 -10.57 16.76
CA ARG A 244 -15.06 -9.78 17.36
C ARG A 244 -14.85 -8.39 16.74
N LEU A 245 -15.82 -7.91 15.97
CA LEU A 245 -15.80 -6.55 15.42
C LEU A 245 -16.71 -5.61 16.21
#